data_ecae6eeb74fe64984217501ca411769e
#
_entry.id   ecae6eeb74fe64984217501ca411769e
#
_cell.length_a   1.000
_cell.length_b   1.000
_cell.length_c   1.000
_cell.angle_alpha   90.00
_cell.angle_beta   90.00
_cell.angle_gamma   90.00
#
_symmetry.space_group_name_H-M   'P 1'
#
loop_
_entity.id
_entity.type
_entity.pdbx_description
1 polymer ?
#
loop_
_entity_poly.entity_id
_entity_poly.type
_entity_poly.pdbx_seq_one_letter_code
_entity_poly.pdbx_strand_id
1 'polypeptide(L)'
;MKKPKTLAYHALKSIAQLEQVSDFHCVEGWSVADIKWEGFRFSEIVRLVKPEAQAAHVVFHSFGKTGSAPGGQDHYVESLPLSELLDPKREIMLVLNMNNNPLPEDHGAPLRLISPYDLGYKSIKYITRIEFAKEARPGWWTLANPIYPAVARVPKDRLRKR
;
A
#
# COMPACT_ATOMS: atom_id res chain seq x y z
N MET A 1 1.48 18.52 -5.25
CA MET A 1 1.64 19.14 -3.91
C MET A 1 2.83 20.07 -3.96
N LYS A 2 2.60 21.35 -3.73
CA LYS A 2 3.66 22.38 -3.83
C LYS A 2 4.71 22.32 -2.70
N LYS A 3 4.35 21.73 -1.54
CA LYS A 3 5.27 21.56 -0.41
C LYS A 3 5.07 20.21 0.25
N PRO A 4 6.14 19.46 0.61
CA PRO A 4 6.04 18.24 1.39
C PRO A 4 5.35 18.48 2.74
N LYS A 5 4.60 17.48 3.21
CA LYS A 5 4.03 17.45 4.57
C LYS A 5 4.59 16.27 5.34
N THR A 6 5.00 16.51 6.57
CA THR A 6 5.35 15.46 7.51
C THR A 6 4.18 15.25 8.46
N LEU A 7 3.77 13.99 8.61
CA LEU A 7 2.73 13.58 9.54
C LEU A 7 3.35 12.69 10.62
N ALA A 8 3.24 13.10 11.86
CA ALA A 8 3.63 12.25 12.97
C ALA A 8 2.62 11.11 13.15
N TYR A 9 3.03 10.01 13.76
CA TYR A 9 2.19 8.82 13.95
C TYR A 9 0.86 9.13 14.66
N HIS A 10 0.90 9.99 15.69
CA HIS A 10 -0.33 10.40 16.39
C HIS A 10 -1.31 11.15 15.48
N ALA A 11 -0.80 11.91 14.49
CA ALA A 11 -1.67 12.59 13.52
C ALA A 11 -2.35 11.59 12.58
N LEU A 12 -1.68 10.48 12.22
CA LEU A 12 -2.32 9.39 11.47
C LEU A 12 -3.43 8.71 12.27
N LYS A 13 -3.22 8.52 13.57
CA LYS A 13 -4.24 7.96 14.49
C LYS A 13 -5.45 8.88 14.66
N SER A 14 -5.30 10.18 14.46
CA SER A 14 -6.38 11.16 14.54
C SER A 14 -7.25 11.23 13.27
N ILE A 15 -6.82 10.60 12.17
CA ILE A 15 -7.65 10.45 10.98
C ILE A 15 -8.81 9.50 11.32
N ALA A 16 -10.00 9.77 10.76
CA ALA A 16 -11.16 8.90 10.96
C ALA A 16 -10.85 7.47 10.54
N GLN A 17 -10.81 6.56 11.51
CA GLN A 17 -10.49 5.16 11.32
C GLN A 17 -11.73 4.39 10.85
N LEU A 18 -11.50 3.35 10.05
CA LEU A 18 -12.51 2.36 9.66
C LEU A 18 -11.94 0.95 9.80
N GLU A 19 -12.82 -0.01 9.99
CA GLU A 19 -12.49 -1.43 10.00
C GLU A 19 -12.86 -2.08 8.67
N GLN A 20 -12.05 -3.05 8.27
CA GLN A 20 -12.28 -3.86 7.07
C GLN A 20 -11.77 -5.27 7.32
N VAL A 21 -12.54 -6.26 6.91
CA VAL A 21 -12.08 -7.65 6.87
C VAL A 21 -11.79 -8.00 5.42
N SER A 22 -10.57 -8.44 5.14
CA SER A 22 -10.18 -8.85 3.79
C SER A 22 -9.11 -9.94 3.83
N ASP A 23 -8.99 -10.65 2.70
CA ASP A 23 -7.99 -11.68 2.53
C ASP A 23 -6.67 -11.07 2.04
N PHE A 24 -5.59 -11.75 2.32
CA PHE A 24 -4.27 -11.46 1.78
C PHE A 24 -3.85 -12.62 0.88
N HIS A 25 -3.34 -12.31 -0.32
CA HIS A 25 -2.97 -13.30 -1.32
C HIS A 25 -1.51 -13.14 -1.73
N CYS A 26 -0.68 -14.13 -1.39
CA CYS A 26 0.72 -14.12 -1.78
C CYS A 26 0.89 -14.54 -3.25
N VAL A 27 1.92 -14.01 -3.91
CA VAL A 27 2.32 -14.40 -5.26
C VAL A 27 2.72 -15.88 -5.34
N GLU A 28 3.20 -16.45 -4.24
CA GLU A 28 3.59 -17.87 -4.13
C GLU A 28 2.39 -18.84 -4.06
N GLY A 29 1.16 -18.34 -4.14
CA GLY A 29 -0.04 -19.18 -4.25
C GLY A 29 -0.81 -19.41 -2.96
N TRP A 30 -0.28 -19.04 -1.78
CA TRP A 30 -1.02 -19.14 -0.52
C TRP A 30 -1.81 -17.87 -0.21
N SER A 31 -2.80 -17.99 0.67
CA SER A 31 -3.64 -16.89 1.12
C SER A 31 -3.92 -17.00 2.61
N VAL A 32 -4.13 -15.85 3.24
CA VAL A 32 -4.63 -15.75 4.62
C VAL A 32 -5.99 -15.08 4.57
N ALA A 33 -6.99 -15.76 5.12
CA ALA A 33 -8.36 -15.32 5.11
C ALA A 33 -8.72 -14.47 6.32
N ASP A 34 -9.74 -13.61 6.16
CA ASP A 34 -10.45 -12.93 7.24
C ASP A 34 -9.56 -12.10 8.17
N ILE A 35 -8.53 -11.44 7.62
CA ILE A 35 -7.73 -10.52 8.40
C ILE A 35 -8.53 -9.25 8.65
N LYS A 36 -8.66 -8.88 9.92
CA LYS A 36 -9.27 -7.63 10.32
C LYS A 36 -8.24 -6.51 10.32
N TRP A 37 -8.47 -5.52 9.48
CA TRP A 37 -7.64 -4.33 9.34
C TRP A 37 -8.36 -3.11 9.91
N GLU A 38 -7.62 -2.21 10.55
CA GLU A 38 -8.12 -0.92 10.98
C GLU A 38 -7.16 0.17 10.54
N GLY A 39 -7.72 1.22 9.96
CA GLY A 39 -6.96 2.33 9.39
C GLY A 39 -7.87 3.28 8.64
N PHE A 40 -7.42 3.84 7.53
CA PHE A 40 -8.17 4.86 6.80
C PHE A 40 -8.01 4.72 5.29
N ARG A 41 -8.98 5.24 4.54
CA ARG A 41 -8.93 5.27 3.07
C ARG A 41 -7.87 6.27 2.59
N PHE A 42 -7.28 5.98 1.44
CA PHE A 42 -6.27 6.85 0.84
C PHE A 42 -6.81 8.25 0.51
N SER A 43 -8.12 8.38 0.31
CA SER A 43 -8.81 9.67 0.12
C SER A 43 -8.54 10.67 1.26
N GLU A 44 -8.30 10.20 2.49
CA GLU A 44 -7.96 11.05 3.62
C GLU A 44 -6.59 11.74 3.41
N ILE A 45 -5.60 11.00 2.89
CA ILE A 45 -4.30 11.56 2.55
C ILE A 45 -4.46 12.60 1.43
N VAL A 46 -5.23 12.28 0.39
CA VAL A 46 -5.48 13.22 -0.72
C VAL A 46 -6.11 14.52 -0.20
N ARG A 47 -7.09 14.43 0.69
CA ARG A 47 -7.74 15.58 1.31
C ARG A 47 -6.76 16.44 2.12
N LEU A 48 -5.87 15.79 2.88
CA LEU A 48 -4.88 16.47 3.72
C LEU A 48 -3.78 17.17 2.92
N VAL A 49 -3.27 16.52 1.84
CA VAL A 49 -2.10 17.01 1.12
C VAL A 49 -2.45 17.80 -0.13
N LYS A 50 -3.64 17.62 -0.68
CA LYS A 50 -4.13 18.30 -1.90
C LYS A 50 -3.10 18.22 -3.03
N PRO A 51 -2.89 17.04 -3.63
CA PRO A 51 -1.89 16.86 -4.68
C PRO A 51 -2.20 17.74 -5.89
N GLU A 52 -1.21 17.93 -6.74
CA GLU A 52 -1.40 18.65 -8.01
C GLU A 52 -2.30 17.86 -8.96
N ALA A 53 -3.09 18.57 -9.78
CA ALA A 53 -4.07 17.94 -10.69
C ALA A 53 -3.46 16.93 -11.67
N GLN A 54 -2.18 17.06 -11.96
CA GLN A 54 -1.44 16.16 -12.84
C GLN A 54 -0.97 14.86 -12.19
N ALA A 55 -1.18 14.68 -10.86
CA ALA A 55 -0.82 13.46 -10.17
C ALA A 55 -1.73 12.31 -10.60
N ALA A 56 -1.18 11.31 -11.26
CA ALA A 56 -1.91 10.13 -11.73
C ALA A 56 -1.51 8.85 -10.99
N HIS A 57 -0.36 8.86 -10.32
CA HIS A 57 0.19 7.72 -9.59
C HIS A 57 0.65 8.12 -8.19
N VAL A 58 0.73 7.14 -7.31
CA VAL A 58 1.29 7.29 -5.98
C VAL A 58 2.39 6.26 -5.80
N VAL A 59 3.55 6.73 -5.37
CA VAL A 59 4.72 5.91 -5.08
C VAL A 59 4.88 5.81 -3.56
N PHE A 60 4.89 4.60 -3.05
CA PHE A 60 5.10 4.30 -1.63
C PHE A 60 6.53 3.82 -1.42
N HIS A 61 7.18 4.35 -0.40
CA HIS A 61 8.54 3.99 -0.03
C HIS A 61 8.54 3.39 1.37
N SER A 62 9.21 2.25 1.54
CA SER A 62 9.37 1.62 2.84
C SER A 62 10.62 2.10 3.58
N PHE A 63 10.62 1.85 4.88
CA PHE A 63 11.78 2.03 5.74
C PHE A 63 12.83 0.93 5.46
N GLY A 64 14.10 1.28 5.68
CA GLY A 64 15.22 0.32 5.61
C GLY A 64 15.80 0.17 4.21
N LYS A 65 16.92 -0.54 4.15
CA LYS A 65 17.62 -0.87 2.92
C LYS A 65 17.44 -2.35 2.58
N THR A 66 17.41 -2.66 1.29
CA THR A 66 17.42 -4.02 0.77
C THR A 66 18.86 -4.49 0.53
N GLY A 67 19.09 -5.81 0.52
CA GLY A 67 20.40 -6.40 0.24
C GLY A 67 20.88 -6.20 -1.20
N SER A 68 20.00 -5.76 -2.10
CA SER A 68 20.30 -5.43 -3.50
C SER A 68 19.51 -4.18 -3.91
N ALA A 69 19.91 -3.53 -5.00
CA ALA A 69 19.28 -2.31 -5.49
C ALA A 69 18.88 -2.41 -6.96
N PRO A 70 17.84 -3.21 -7.29
CA PRO A 70 17.36 -3.34 -8.65
C PRO A 70 16.92 -1.99 -9.22
N GLY A 71 17.38 -1.64 -10.42
CA GLY A 71 17.12 -0.32 -11.01
C GLY A 71 17.59 0.86 -10.17
N GLY A 72 18.54 0.66 -9.25
CA GLY A 72 19.05 1.69 -8.32
C GLY A 72 18.17 1.92 -7.09
N GLN A 73 17.11 1.13 -6.87
CA GLN A 73 16.23 1.24 -5.69
C GLN A 73 16.79 0.38 -4.55
N ASP A 74 17.36 1.02 -3.53
CA ASP A 74 17.99 0.36 -2.37
C ASP A 74 17.02 0.08 -1.20
N HIS A 75 15.72 0.28 -1.41
CA HIS A 75 14.64 0.02 -0.46
C HIS A 75 13.38 -0.43 -1.20
N TYR A 76 12.43 -1.05 -0.52
CA TYR A 76 11.18 -1.44 -1.15
C TYR A 76 10.38 -0.21 -1.57
N VAL A 77 9.96 -0.22 -2.82
CA VAL A 77 9.12 0.80 -3.45
C VAL A 77 7.99 0.10 -4.18
N GLU A 78 6.81 0.68 -4.14
CA GLU A 78 5.68 0.22 -4.93
C GLU A 78 4.87 1.41 -5.44
N SER A 79 4.25 1.25 -6.60
CA SER A 79 3.45 2.28 -7.23
C SER A 79 2.07 1.77 -7.62
N LEU A 80 1.06 2.59 -7.34
CA LEU A 80 -0.32 2.32 -7.70
C LEU A 80 -0.96 3.54 -8.38
N PRO A 81 -1.88 3.33 -9.34
CA PRO A 81 -2.67 4.42 -9.91
C PRO A 81 -3.48 5.14 -8.82
N LEU A 82 -3.48 6.46 -8.83
CA LEU A 82 -4.28 7.25 -7.89
C LEU A 82 -5.79 6.94 -8.02
N SER A 83 -6.26 6.68 -9.25
CA SER A 83 -7.64 6.28 -9.50
C SER A 83 -8.03 4.98 -8.78
N GLU A 84 -7.13 4.01 -8.68
CA GLU A 84 -7.38 2.76 -7.95
C GLU A 84 -7.36 2.95 -6.42
N LEU A 85 -6.46 3.78 -5.94
CA LEU A 85 -6.40 4.13 -4.51
C LEU A 85 -7.65 4.87 -4.03
N LEU A 86 -8.36 5.54 -4.94
CA LEU A 86 -9.59 6.27 -4.66
C LEU A 86 -10.86 5.49 -5.01
N ASP A 87 -10.75 4.36 -5.72
CA ASP A 87 -11.92 3.52 -6.05
C ASP A 87 -12.36 2.71 -4.83
N PRO A 88 -13.55 2.93 -4.27
CA PRO A 88 -14.04 2.19 -3.11
C PRO A 88 -14.18 0.68 -3.37
N LYS A 89 -14.37 0.27 -4.63
CA LYS A 89 -14.47 -1.15 -5.02
C LYS A 89 -13.13 -1.89 -4.91
N ARG A 90 -12.02 -1.18 -4.87
CA ARG A 90 -10.70 -1.75 -4.69
C ARG A 90 -10.38 -2.04 -3.22
N GLU A 91 -11.15 -1.49 -2.30
CA GLU A 91 -11.00 -1.68 -0.85
C GLU A 91 -9.58 -1.40 -0.32
N ILE A 92 -8.82 -0.55 -1.04
CA ILE A 92 -7.44 -0.20 -0.66
C ILE A 92 -7.47 0.75 0.54
N MET A 93 -6.60 0.48 1.52
CA MET A 93 -6.48 1.33 2.70
C MET A 93 -5.06 1.36 3.27
N LEU A 94 -4.77 2.41 4.01
CA LEU A 94 -3.62 2.52 4.89
C LEU A 94 -4.02 2.05 6.29
N VAL A 95 -3.25 1.13 6.88
CA VAL A 95 -3.62 0.49 8.15
C VAL A 95 -2.58 0.71 9.24
N LEU A 96 -3.07 0.86 10.46
CA LEU A 96 -2.32 1.06 11.69
C LEU A 96 -2.49 -0.12 12.65
N ASN A 97 -3.59 -0.87 12.53
CA ASN A 97 -3.91 -2.00 13.39
C ASN A 97 -4.30 -3.24 12.58
N MET A 98 -4.07 -4.42 13.17
CA MET A 98 -4.39 -5.72 12.60
C MET A 98 -4.95 -6.62 13.71
N ASN A 99 -6.11 -7.27 13.46
CA ASN A 99 -6.76 -8.20 14.38
C ASN A 99 -6.96 -7.60 15.79
N ASN A 100 -7.48 -6.35 15.86
CA ASN A 100 -7.76 -5.57 17.07
C ASN A 100 -6.52 -5.16 17.89
N ASN A 101 -5.32 -5.28 17.36
CA ASN A 101 -4.06 -4.89 18.01
C ASN A 101 -3.30 -3.90 17.13
N PRO A 102 -2.39 -3.10 17.70
CA PRO A 102 -1.44 -2.34 16.91
C PRO A 102 -0.74 -3.23 15.89
N LEU A 103 -0.50 -2.69 14.71
CA LEU A 103 0.18 -3.43 13.63
C LEU A 103 1.53 -3.96 14.13
N PRO A 104 1.78 -5.29 14.09
CA PRO A 104 3.05 -5.86 14.50
C PRO A 104 4.19 -5.44 13.57
N GLU A 105 5.42 -5.42 14.08
CA GLU A 105 6.62 -5.10 13.29
C GLU A 105 6.73 -5.99 12.07
N ASP A 106 6.60 -7.31 12.21
CA ASP A 106 6.67 -8.28 11.11
C ASP A 106 5.62 -8.03 10.02
N HIS A 107 4.52 -7.37 10.37
CA HIS A 107 3.42 -7.05 9.46
C HIS A 107 3.46 -5.62 8.93
N GLY A 108 4.50 -4.84 9.24
CA GLY A 108 4.77 -3.56 8.58
C GLY A 108 4.47 -2.32 9.40
N ALA A 109 4.51 -2.42 10.76
CA ALA A 109 4.40 -1.23 11.62
C ALA A 109 5.42 -0.15 11.23
N PRO A 110 5.09 1.14 11.40
CA PRO A 110 3.85 1.65 11.98
C PRO A 110 2.72 1.86 10.96
N LEU A 111 2.99 1.74 9.67
CA LEU A 111 2.03 1.99 8.60
C LEU A 111 2.27 1.07 7.42
N ARG A 112 1.22 0.43 6.93
CA ARG A 112 1.26 -0.35 5.69
C ARG A 112 0.07 -0.06 4.79
N LEU A 113 0.21 -0.42 3.51
CA LEU A 113 -0.87 -0.47 2.56
C LEU A 113 -1.51 -1.87 2.56
N ILE A 114 -2.82 -1.93 2.39
CA ILE A 114 -3.57 -3.14 2.05
C ILE A 114 -4.28 -2.92 0.72
N SER A 115 -4.02 -3.82 -0.22
CA SER A 115 -4.68 -3.90 -1.53
C SER A 115 -5.21 -5.32 -1.74
N PRO A 116 -6.44 -5.63 -1.28
CA PRO A 116 -6.94 -7.01 -1.17
C PRO A 116 -7.07 -7.75 -2.50
N TYR A 117 -7.30 -7.02 -3.59
CA TYR A 117 -7.46 -7.57 -4.93
C TYR A 117 -6.17 -7.63 -5.74
N ASP A 118 -5.05 -7.29 -5.12
CA ASP A 118 -3.72 -7.41 -5.69
C ASP A 118 -2.87 -8.40 -4.89
N LEU A 119 -1.90 -9.03 -5.56
CA LEU A 119 -0.94 -9.91 -4.90
C LEU A 119 -0.11 -9.14 -3.86
N GLY A 120 0.24 -9.81 -2.78
CA GLY A 120 0.71 -9.22 -1.54
C GLY A 120 1.88 -8.25 -1.63
N TYR A 121 2.72 -8.34 -2.66
CA TYR A 121 3.82 -7.38 -2.82
C TYR A 121 3.35 -5.97 -3.19
N LYS A 122 2.10 -5.80 -3.65
CA LYS A 122 1.46 -4.48 -3.82
C LYS A 122 1.04 -3.86 -2.49
N SER A 123 0.89 -4.67 -1.46
CA SER A 123 0.52 -4.25 -0.09
C SER A 123 1.78 -3.91 0.72
N ILE A 124 2.49 -2.86 0.31
CA ILE A 124 3.79 -2.47 0.86
C ILE A 124 3.74 -2.20 2.37
N LYS A 125 4.78 -2.67 3.08
CA LYS A 125 4.97 -2.53 4.53
C LYS A 125 5.92 -1.37 4.88
N TYR A 126 5.91 -0.95 6.13
CA TYR A 126 6.87 0.02 6.69
C TYR A 126 6.89 1.35 5.95
N ILE A 127 5.74 1.89 5.58
CA ILE A 127 5.66 3.11 4.77
C ILE A 127 6.19 4.31 5.57
N THR A 128 7.18 4.99 4.99
CA THR A 128 7.77 6.21 5.55
C THR A 128 7.61 7.43 4.63
N ARG A 129 7.36 7.20 3.34
CA ARG A 129 7.18 8.26 2.36
C ARG A 129 6.12 7.87 1.34
N ILE A 130 5.27 8.83 1.02
CA ILE A 130 4.26 8.75 -0.03
C ILE A 130 4.51 9.90 -1.01
N GLU A 131 4.71 9.58 -2.28
CA GLU A 131 5.01 10.53 -3.34
C GLU A 131 3.89 10.50 -4.39
N PHE A 132 3.36 11.66 -4.73
CA PHE A 132 2.41 11.81 -5.85
C PHE A 132 3.19 12.09 -7.13
N ALA A 133 2.99 11.28 -8.15
CA ALA A 133 3.73 11.31 -9.41
C ALA A 133 2.78 11.40 -10.62
N LYS A 134 3.28 11.92 -11.73
CA LYS A 134 2.55 11.92 -13.01
C LYS A 134 2.53 10.53 -13.64
N GLU A 135 3.63 9.80 -13.49
CA GLU A 135 3.87 8.51 -14.14
C GLU A 135 4.05 7.41 -13.11
N ALA A 136 3.75 6.18 -13.52
CA ALA A 136 4.02 4.99 -12.73
C ALA A 136 5.54 4.80 -12.58
N ARG A 137 5.95 4.29 -11.41
CA ARG A 137 7.30 3.74 -11.21
C ARG A 137 7.20 2.24 -11.06
N PRO A 138 8.10 1.46 -11.68
CA PRO A 138 8.19 0.03 -11.41
C PRO A 138 8.46 -0.20 -9.93
N GLY A 139 7.76 -1.14 -9.32
CA GLY A 139 8.02 -1.56 -7.95
C GLY A 139 9.35 -2.29 -7.82
N TRP A 140 9.90 -2.34 -6.61
CA TRP A 140 11.17 -3.03 -6.33
C TRP A 140 11.15 -4.50 -6.79
N TRP A 141 10.07 -5.23 -6.49
CA TRP A 141 9.92 -6.63 -6.89
C TRP A 141 9.86 -6.80 -8.40
N THR A 142 9.14 -5.93 -9.10
CA THR A 142 9.07 -5.94 -10.58
C THR A 142 10.44 -5.71 -11.22
N LEU A 143 11.26 -4.85 -10.63
CA LEU A 143 12.63 -4.60 -11.10
C LEU A 143 13.59 -5.76 -10.76
N ALA A 144 13.38 -6.38 -9.58
CA ALA A 144 14.24 -7.48 -9.12
C ALA A 144 14.01 -8.77 -9.90
N ASN A 145 12.77 -9.02 -10.34
CA ASN A 145 12.44 -10.26 -11.06
C ASN A 145 11.21 -10.04 -11.97
N PRO A 146 11.34 -10.30 -13.28
CA PRO A 146 10.25 -10.10 -14.25
C PRO A 146 9.00 -10.96 -14.03
N ILE A 147 9.07 -11.99 -13.17
CA ILE A 147 7.87 -12.78 -12.79
C ILE A 147 6.87 -11.99 -11.91
N TYR A 148 7.28 -10.85 -11.36
CA TYR A 148 6.42 -9.96 -10.58
C TYR A 148 5.91 -8.80 -11.44
N PRO A 149 4.73 -8.91 -12.07
CA PRO A 149 4.23 -7.86 -12.95
C PRO A 149 3.88 -6.59 -12.17
N ALA A 150 3.99 -5.45 -12.84
CA ALA A 150 3.63 -4.15 -12.25
C ALA A 150 2.13 -4.08 -11.89
N VAL A 151 1.27 -4.73 -12.69
CA VAL A 151 -0.16 -4.94 -12.40
C VAL A 151 -0.36 -6.38 -11.93
N ALA A 152 -0.63 -6.55 -10.66
CA ALA A 152 -0.57 -7.85 -9.97
C ALA A 152 -1.92 -8.26 -9.40
N ARG A 153 -2.92 -8.45 -10.25
CA ARG A 153 -4.27 -8.86 -9.81
C ARG A 153 -4.27 -10.27 -9.24
N VAL A 154 -5.00 -10.46 -8.15
CA VAL A 154 -5.29 -11.79 -7.63
C VAL A 154 -6.12 -12.56 -8.67
N PRO A 155 -5.74 -13.80 -9.04
CA PRO A 155 -6.56 -14.66 -9.90
C PRO A 155 -7.98 -14.83 -9.35
N LYS A 156 -8.97 -14.79 -10.24
CA LYS A 156 -10.41 -14.80 -9.83
C LYS A 156 -10.80 -16.04 -9.04
N ASP A 157 -10.20 -17.17 -9.33
CA ASP A 157 -10.42 -18.47 -8.65
C ASP A 157 -9.90 -18.48 -7.21
N ARG A 158 -9.02 -17.55 -6.85
CA ARG A 158 -8.52 -17.34 -5.49
C ARG A 158 -9.34 -16.34 -4.67
N LEU A 159 -10.20 -15.56 -5.32
CA LEU A 159 -11.06 -14.60 -4.65
C LEU A 159 -12.31 -15.30 -4.13
N ARG A 160 -12.56 -15.21 -2.83
CA ARG A 160 -13.81 -15.71 -2.24
C ARG A 160 -14.98 -14.81 -2.66
N LYS A 161 -16.10 -15.44 -2.99
CA LYS A 161 -17.37 -14.70 -3.14
C LYS A 161 -17.81 -14.22 -1.75
N ARG A 162 -17.92 -12.93 -1.57
CA ARG A 162 -18.46 -12.29 -0.37
C ARG A 162 -19.86 -11.78 -0.64
#